data_cb5d19bb4e542ae5aeb117d33279c790
#
_entry.id   cb5d19bb4e542ae5aeb117d33279c790
#
_cell.length_a   1.000
_cell.length_b   1.000
_cell.length_c   1.000
_cell.angle_alpha   90.00
_cell.angle_beta   90.00
_cell.angle_gamma   90.00
#
_symmetry.space_group_name_H-M   'P 1'
#
loop_
_entity.id
_entity.type
_entity.pdbx_description
1 polymer ?
#
loop_
_entity_poly.entity_id
_entity_poly.type
_entity_poly.pdbx_seq_one_letter_code
_entity_poly.pdbx_strand_id
1 'polypeptide(L)'
;KNSKTLNILSSSPRRIYNLQNFLPKYLPFKLDNINFQNIRGNIPTRINKFLDNDFDAIVIAKAAIDRLINNSFEEYRNLSFEIKKNIEKCLWMVTPLSENPTSPGQGALGIETKKENNDLNSKIASITSQIDIKCVNLERDILKNYGGGCHQKIGVSFFETSAGLIHSEKGQTEDGVNFSEWEIYNHKKIKDKKVSNDIIFP
;
A
#
# COMPACT_ATOMS: atom_id res chain seq x y z
N LYS A 1 -1.35 26.89 -22.30
CA LYS A 1 -1.21 25.79 -21.28
C LYS A 1 -2.52 25.79 -20.50
N ASN A 2 -3.41 24.88 -20.81
CA ASN A 2 -4.67 24.78 -20.08
C ASN A 2 -4.37 24.16 -18.73
N SER A 3 -4.69 24.86 -17.65
CA SER A 3 -4.65 24.33 -16.30
C SER A 3 -5.80 23.33 -16.13
N LYS A 4 -5.58 22.30 -15.30
CA LYS A 4 -6.56 21.22 -15.13
C LYS A 4 -6.89 21.01 -13.66
N THR A 5 -8.16 20.80 -13.40
CA THR A 5 -8.64 20.22 -12.15
C THR A 5 -8.70 18.70 -12.30
N LEU A 6 -8.19 17.93 -11.34
CA LEU A 6 -8.31 16.46 -11.30
C LEU A 6 -9.29 16.05 -10.22
N ASN A 7 -10.26 15.19 -10.58
CA ASN A 7 -11.20 14.56 -9.68
C ASN A 7 -10.80 13.10 -9.47
N ILE A 8 -10.32 12.77 -8.27
CA ILE A 8 -9.67 11.49 -7.97
C ILE A 8 -10.46 10.73 -6.90
N LEU A 9 -10.73 9.45 -7.14
CA LEU A 9 -11.38 8.57 -6.19
C LEU A 9 -10.35 7.95 -5.22
N SER A 10 -10.45 8.32 -3.93
CA SER A 10 -9.67 7.72 -2.85
C SER A 10 -10.30 7.99 -1.50
N SER A 11 -10.37 6.99 -0.62
CA SER A 11 -10.84 7.12 0.77
C SER A 11 -9.71 6.99 1.79
N SER A 12 -8.45 6.93 1.35
CA SER A 12 -7.31 6.78 2.23
C SER A 12 -6.67 8.13 2.53
N PRO A 13 -6.71 8.61 3.78
CA PRO A 13 -6.09 9.90 4.14
C PRO A 13 -4.60 9.95 3.77
N ARG A 14 -3.88 8.86 3.96
CA ARG A 14 -2.47 8.70 3.57
C ARG A 14 -2.26 8.91 2.06
N ARG A 15 -3.04 8.20 1.21
CA ARG A 15 -2.92 8.31 -0.24
C ARG A 15 -3.28 9.71 -0.73
N ILE A 16 -4.33 10.29 -0.17
CA ILE A 16 -4.76 11.66 -0.48
C ILE A 16 -3.62 12.62 -0.18
N TYR A 17 -3.08 12.59 1.04
CA TYR A 17 -1.98 13.46 1.45
C TYR A 17 -0.75 13.31 0.54
N ASN A 18 -0.28 12.09 0.31
CA ASN A 18 0.90 11.86 -0.50
C ASN A 18 0.70 12.28 -1.97
N LEU A 19 -0.46 12.00 -2.55
CA LEU A 19 -0.76 12.37 -3.95
C LEU A 19 -0.98 13.87 -4.14
N GLN A 20 -1.55 14.57 -3.16
CA GLN A 20 -1.62 16.04 -3.19
C GLN A 20 -0.24 16.69 -3.29
N ASN A 21 0.77 16.08 -2.68
CA ASN A 21 2.15 16.56 -2.73
C ASN A 21 2.95 16.04 -3.95
N PHE A 22 2.59 14.88 -4.49
CA PHE A 22 3.28 14.22 -5.59
C PHE A 22 2.82 14.73 -6.96
N LEU A 23 1.51 14.71 -7.24
CA LEU A 23 0.97 14.95 -8.57
C LEU A 23 1.36 16.32 -9.17
N PRO A 24 1.34 17.44 -8.41
CA PRO A 24 1.74 18.73 -8.95
C PRO A 24 3.20 18.82 -9.40
N LYS A 25 4.07 17.96 -8.83
CA LYS A 25 5.51 17.97 -9.14
C LYS A 25 5.86 17.14 -10.36
N TYR A 26 5.13 16.04 -10.59
CA TYR A 26 5.54 15.01 -11.55
C TYR A 26 4.64 14.90 -12.78
N LEU A 27 3.44 15.49 -12.76
CA LEU A 27 2.63 15.54 -13.95
C LEU A 27 3.17 16.56 -14.98
N PRO A 28 3.14 16.22 -16.29
CA PRO A 28 3.73 17.07 -17.33
C PRO A 28 2.89 18.31 -17.69
N PHE A 29 1.88 18.62 -16.88
CA PHE A 29 0.99 19.77 -17.05
C PHE A 29 0.70 20.44 -15.70
N LYS A 30 0.33 21.70 -15.75
CA LYS A 30 -0.01 22.46 -14.53
C LYS A 30 -1.38 22.01 -14.01
N LEU A 31 -1.46 21.78 -12.70
CA LEU A 31 -2.71 21.54 -11.97
C LEU A 31 -3.15 22.83 -11.27
N ASP A 32 -4.42 23.16 -11.39
CA ASP A 32 -5.06 24.22 -10.60
C ASP A 32 -5.57 23.67 -9.28
N ASN A 33 -6.19 22.49 -9.34
CA ASN A 33 -6.78 21.86 -8.16
C ASN A 33 -6.77 20.33 -8.28
N ILE A 34 -6.79 19.65 -7.12
CA ILE A 34 -6.98 18.20 -7.01
C ILE A 34 -8.09 17.97 -6.01
N ASN A 35 -9.21 17.43 -6.48
CA ASN A 35 -10.35 17.05 -5.66
C ASN A 35 -10.32 15.55 -5.38
N PHE A 36 -10.45 15.15 -4.12
CA PHE A 36 -10.57 13.75 -3.75
C PHE A 36 -11.99 13.45 -3.31
N GLN A 37 -12.56 12.36 -3.85
CA GLN A 37 -13.86 11.87 -3.43
C GLN A 37 -13.74 10.47 -2.83
N ASN A 38 -14.51 10.23 -1.77
CA ASN A 38 -14.56 8.95 -1.09
C ASN A 38 -15.18 7.86 -1.97
N ILE A 39 -14.55 6.68 -1.95
CA ILE A 39 -15.05 5.49 -2.64
C ILE A 39 -15.09 4.29 -1.70
N ARG A 40 -16.19 3.56 -1.70
CA ARG A 40 -16.42 2.33 -0.92
C ARG A 40 -16.75 1.16 -1.84
N GLY A 41 -16.49 -0.04 -1.36
CA GLY A 41 -16.71 -1.30 -2.05
C GLY A 41 -15.44 -2.10 -2.24
N ASN A 42 -15.56 -3.33 -2.77
CA ASN A 42 -14.43 -4.15 -3.21
C ASN A 42 -13.79 -3.58 -4.49
N ILE A 43 -12.68 -4.14 -4.93
CA ILE A 43 -11.93 -3.62 -6.10
C ILE A 43 -12.79 -3.60 -7.38
N PRO A 44 -13.50 -4.69 -7.76
CA PRO A 44 -14.38 -4.65 -8.94
C PRO A 44 -15.42 -3.54 -8.87
N THR A 45 -16.10 -3.41 -7.74
CA THR A 45 -17.11 -2.36 -7.51
C THR A 45 -16.51 -0.95 -7.67
N ARG A 46 -15.28 -0.74 -7.17
CA ARG A 46 -14.62 0.56 -7.31
C ARG A 46 -14.22 0.87 -8.74
N ILE A 47 -13.73 -0.14 -9.48
CA ILE A 47 -13.39 0.03 -10.90
C ILE A 47 -14.64 0.37 -11.70
N ASN A 48 -15.76 -0.32 -11.49
CA ASN A 48 -17.00 -0.03 -12.19
C ASN A 48 -17.50 1.39 -11.86
N LYS A 49 -17.52 1.79 -10.58
CA LYS A 49 -17.88 3.16 -10.18
C LYS A 49 -17.00 4.22 -10.83
N PHE A 50 -15.72 3.93 -11.03
CA PHE A 50 -14.82 4.83 -11.73
C PHE A 50 -15.16 4.95 -13.22
N LEU A 51 -15.44 3.84 -13.88
CA LEU A 51 -15.77 3.80 -15.30
C LEU A 51 -17.16 4.36 -15.63
N ASP A 52 -18.10 4.21 -14.71
CA ASP A 52 -19.51 4.63 -14.88
C ASP A 52 -19.74 6.12 -14.55
N ASN A 53 -18.74 6.82 -14.01
CA ASN A 53 -18.86 8.21 -13.61
C ASN A 53 -17.70 9.05 -14.16
N ASP A 54 -17.89 10.37 -14.15
CA ASP A 54 -16.93 11.35 -14.67
C ASP A 54 -15.84 11.66 -13.64
N PHE A 55 -14.87 10.73 -13.50
CA PHE A 55 -13.67 10.90 -12.68
C PHE A 55 -12.43 10.76 -13.54
N ASP A 56 -11.40 11.55 -13.22
CA ASP A 56 -10.13 11.52 -13.96
C ASP A 56 -9.24 10.35 -13.52
N ALA A 57 -9.33 9.91 -12.25
CA ALA A 57 -8.51 8.82 -11.74
C ALA A 57 -9.11 8.10 -10.52
N ILE A 58 -8.64 6.88 -10.28
CA ILE A 58 -8.89 6.11 -9.08
C ILE A 58 -7.58 5.57 -8.51
N VAL A 59 -7.44 5.57 -7.18
CA VAL A 59 -6.23 5.06 -6.52
C VAL A 59 -6.47 3.68 -5.93
N ILE A 60 -5.80 2.69 -6.47
CA ILE A 60 -5.91 1.28 -6.06
C ILE A 60 -4.52 0.73 -5.72
N ALA A 61 -4.43 -0.20 -4.77
CA ALA A 61 -3.19 -0.93 -4.51
C ALA A 61 -2.89 -1.89 -5.68
N LYS A 62 -1.70 -1.77 -6.29
CA LYS A 62 -1.30 -2.64 -7.40
C LYS A 62 -1.39 -4.12 -7.03
N ALA A 63 -0.90 -4.51 -5.85
CA ALA A 63 -0.98 -5.89 -5.37
C ALA A 63 -2.41 -6.46 -5.32
N ALA A 64 -3.43 -5.63 -5.07
CA ALA A 64 -4.83 -6.08 -5.09
C ALA A 64 -5.34 -6.35 -6.51
N ILE A 65 -4.91 -5.54 -7.48
CA ILE A 65 -5.18 -5.77 -8.90
C ILE A 65 -4.49 -7.06 -9.36
N ASP A 66 -3.17 -7.19 -9.08
CA ASP A 66 -2.37 -8.34 -9.50
C ASP A 66 -2.98 -9.67 -9.00
N ARG A 67 -3.44 -9.71 -7.75
CA ARG A 67 -4.12 -10.91 -7.20
C ARG A 67 -5.41 -11.26 -7.93
N LEU A 68 -6.18 -10.27 -8.34
CA LEU A 68 -7.45 -10.51 -9.02
C LEU A 68 -7.26 -10.95 -10.47
N ILE A 69 -6.30 -10.35 -11.19
CA ILE A 69 -6.06 -10.67 -12.60
C ILE A 69 -5.23 -11.94 -12.81
N ASN A 70 -4.40 -12.32 -11.84
CA ASN A 70 -3.56 -13.53 -11.90
C ASN A 70 -4.13 -14.72 -11.12
N ASN A 71 -5.41 -14.64 -10.73
CA ASN A 71 -6.08 -15.73 -10.04
C ASN A 71 -6.25 -16.95 -10.96
N SER A 72 -5.75 -18.11 -10.54
CA SER A 72 -5.79 -19.36 -11.32
C SER A 72 -7.02 -20.22 -11.03
N PHE A 73 -7.83 -19.88 -10.03
CA PHE A 73 -9.03 -20.66 -9.70
C PHE A 73 -10.13 -20.45 -10.73
N GLU A 74 -10.73 -21.54 -11.17
CA GLU A 74 -11.80 -21.56 -12.18
C GLU A 74 -12.98 -20.64 -11.82
N GLU A 75 -13.38 -20.64 -10.56
CA GLU A 75 -14.49 -19.84 -10.03
C GLU A 75 -14.28 -18.32 -10.18
N TYR A 76 -13.03 -17.84 -10.27
CA TYR A 76 -12.70 -16.44 -10.44
C TYR A 76 -12.32 -16.05 -11.87
N ARG A 77 -12.37 -16.98 -12.83
CA ARG A 77 -11.95 -16.72 -14.23
C ARG A 77 -12.72 -15.57 -14.87
N ASN A 78 -14.05 -15.58 -14.71
CA ASN A 78 -14.90 -14.52 -15.28
C ASN A 78 -14.60 -13.18 -14.65
N LEU A 79 -14.43 -13.11 -13.32
CA LEU A 79 -14.07 -11.88 -12.61
C LEU A 79 -12.71 -11.36 -13.06
N SER A 80 -11.71 -12.22 -13.17
CA SER A 80 -10.37 -11.84 -13.66
C SER A 80 -10.44 -11.29 -15.08
N PHE A 81 -11.23 -11.91 -15.95
CA PHE A 81 -11.44 -11.44 -17.33
C PHE A 81 -12.11 -10.06 -17.38
N GLU A 82 -13.18 -9.85 -16.61
CA GLU A 82 -13.87 -8.56 -16.55
C GLU A 82 -12.95 -7.44 -16.02
N ILE A 83 -12.17 -7.72 -14.97
CA ILE A 83 -11.22 -6.75 -14.44
C ILE A 83 -10.17 -6.41 -15.49
N LYS A 84 -9.58 -7.39 -16.17
CA LYS A 84 -8.61 -7.15 -17.25
C LYS A 84 -9.20 -6.24 -18.32
N LYS A 85 -10.39 -6.58 -18.85
CA LYS A 85 -11.10 -5.80 -19.85
C LYS A 85 -11.39 -4.36 -19.41
N ASN A 86 -11.73 -4.15 -18.14
CA ASN A 86 -12.00 -2.83 -17.61
C ASN A 86 -10.74 -2.00 -17.44
N ILE A 87 -9.64 -2.63 -17.02
CA ILE A 87 -8.35 -1.98 -16.85
C ILE A 87 -7.71 -1.60 -18.19
N GLU A 88 -7.92 -2.38 -19.25
CA GLU A 88 -7.45 -2.08 -20.61
C GLU A 88 -8.03 -0.76 -21.17
N LYS A 89 -9.15 -0.28 -20.62
CA LYS A 89 -9.71 1.03 -20.96
C LYS A 89 -9.02 2.20 -20.26
N CYS A 90 -8.09 1.94 -19.36
CA CYS A 90 -7.48 2.93 -18.48
C CYS A 90 -5.99 3.12 -18.82
N LEU A 91 -5.50 4.33 -18.60
CA LEU A 91 -4.07 4.60 -18.51
C LEU A 91 -3.59 4.36 -17.07
N TRP A 92 -2.33 3.99 -16.91
CA TRP A 92 -1.76 3.61 -15.64
C TRP A 92 -0.60 4.49 -15.24
N MET A 93 -0.56 4.81 -13.96
CA MET A 93 0.62 5.35 -13.31
C MET A 93 0.88 4.56 -12.01
N VAL A 94 2.10 4.04 -11.86
CA VAL A 94 2.53 3.43 -10.60
C VAL A 94 3.33 4.47 -9.84
N THR A 95 2.82 4.86 -8.66
CA THR A 95 3.54 5.80 -7.80
C THR A 95 4.69 5.09 -7.08
N PRO A 96 5.90 5.69 -7.05
CA PRO A 96 7.03 5.13 -6.30
C PRO A 96 6.71 5.01 -4.81
N LEU A 97 7.25 4.00 -4.15
CA LEU A 97 7.09 3.83 -2.70
C LEU A 97 7.78 4.93 -1.89
N SER A 98 8.83 5.56 -2.44
CA SER A 98 9.46 6.75 -1.86
C SER A 98 8.53 7.96 -1.79
N GLU A 99 7.55 8.05 -2.70
CA GLU A 99 6.59 9.16 -2.76
C GLU A 99 5.23 8.82 -2.15
N ASN A 100 4.85 7.55 -2.21
CA ASN A 100 3.59 7.06 -1.66
C ASN A 100 3.79 5.70 -0.98
N PRO A 101 4.52 5.65 0.16
CA PRO A 101 4.73 4.42 0.90
C PRO A 101 3.40 3.74 1.25
N THR A 102 3.41 2.43 1.39
CA THR A 102 2.20 1.67 1.70
C THR A 102 1.71 1.93 3.14
N SER A 103 0.51 1.49 3.43
CA SER A 103 0.09 1.29 4.82
C SER A 103 0.91 0.15 5.41
N PRO A 104 1.34 0.22 6.67
CA PRO A 104 2.06 -0.87 7.31
C PRO A 104 1.36 -2.22 7.16
N GLY A 105 2.10 -3.22 6.72
CA GLY A 105 1.59 -4.57 6.43
C GLY A 105 0.70 -4.67 5.19
N GLN A 106 0.60 -3.64 4.34
CA GLN A 106 -0.21 -3.71 3.14
C GLN A 106 0.33 -4.76 2.17
N GLY A 107 -0.48 -5.77 1.85
CA GLY A 107 -0.11 -6.89 0.98
C GLY A 107 0.31 -8.14 1.74
N ALA A 108 0.66 -8.05 3.01
CA ALA A 108 0.89 -9.21 3.86
C ALA A 108 -0.44 -9.88 4.24
N LEU A 109 -0.45 -11.21 4.24
CA LEU A 109 -1.57 -12.01 4.72
C LEU A 109 -1.21 -12.57 6.09
N GLY A 110 -1.99 -12.24 7.11
CA GLY A 110 -1.88 -12.85 8.43
C GLY A 110 -2.71 -14.13 8.49
N ILE A 111 -2.13 -15.19 9.06
CA ILE A 111 -2.84 -16.44 9.36
C ILE A 111 -2.90 -16.59 10.87
N GLU A 112 -4.11 -16.66 11.42
CA GLU A 112 -4.34 -16.85 12.84
C GLU A 112 -4.67 -18.32 13.13
N THR A 113 -4.06 -18.87 14.18
CA THR A 113 -4.28 -20.25 14.62
C THR A 113 -4.42 -20.32 16.13
N LYS A 114 -4.98 -21.41 16.63
CA LYS A 114 -4.95 -21.69 18.07
C LYS A 114 -3.52 -22.02 18.51
N LYS A 115 -3.08 -21.43 19.61
CA LYS A 115 -1.71 -21.57 20.15
C LYS A 115 -1.34 -23.04 20.39
N GLU A 116 -2.30 -23.85 20.80
CA GLU A 116 -2.13 -25.26 21.16
C GLU A 116 -2.01 -26.19 19.94
N ASN A 117 -2.33 -25.71 18.74
CA ASN A 117 -2.27 -26.53 17.52
C ASN A 117 -0.84 -26.56 16.94
N ASN A 118 0.05 -27.30 17.59
CA ASN A 118 1.47 -27.35 17.23
C ASN A 118 1.73 -27.88 15.82
N ASP A 119 0.95 -28.87 15.34
CA ASP A 119 1.11 -29.43 13.99
C ASP A 119 0.79 -28.38 12.91
N LEU A 120 -0.35 -27.69 13.04
CA LEU A 120 -0.72 -26.63 12.11
C LEU A 120 0.25 -25.44 12.18
N ASN A 121 0.65 -25.04 13.37
CA ASN A 121 1.61 -23.95 13.58
C ASN A 121 2.95 -24.23 12.90
N SER A 122 3.44 -25.47 13.00
CA SER A 122 4.68 -25.89 12.33
C SER A 122 4.54 -25.87 10.80
N LYS A 123 3.42 -26.30 10.25
CA LYS A 123 3.14 -26.27 8.82
C LYS A 123 3.07 -24.82 8.29
N ILE A 124 2.39 -23.93 9.03
CA ILE A 124 2.33 -22.51 8.66
C ILE A 124 3.70 -21.86 8.74
N ALA A 125 4.46 -22.13 9.78
CA ALA A 125 5.82 -21.61 9.92
C ALA A 125 6.73 -22.00 8.74
N SER A 126 6.55 -23.22 8.18
CA SER A 126 7.36 -23.71 7.04
C SER A 126 7.08 -22.98 5.72
N ILE A 127 5.92 -22.35 5.56
CA ILE A 127 5.55 -21.57 4.37
C ILE A 127 5.66 -20.06 4.56
N THR A 128 6.01 -19.62 5.77
CA THR A 128 6.08 -18.20 6.12
C THR A 128 7.43 -17.62 5.76
N SER A 129 7.42 -16.49 5.06
CA SER A 129 8.63 -15.74 4.73
C SER A 129 9.14 -14.95 5.94
N GLN A 130 10.33 -15.28 6.42
CA GLN A 130 10.96 -14.59 7.55
C GLN A 130 11.27 -13.12 7.25
N ILE A 131 11.62 -12.81 6.00
CA ILE A 131 11.89 -11.43 5.59
C ILE A 131 10.61 -10.59 5.56
N ASP A 132 9.49 -11.18 5.12
CA ASP A 132 8.21 -10.47 5.11
C ASP A 132 7.72 -10.18 6.52
N ILE A 133 7.87 -11.15 7.45
CA ILE A 133 7.59 -10.93 8.89
C ILE A 133 8.42 -9.76 9.41
N LYS A 134 9.72 -9.76 9.11
CA LYS A 134 10.63 -8.71 9.56
C LYS A 134 10.22 -7.35 9.02
N CYS A 135 9.93 -7.24 7.73
CA CYS A 135 9.48 -6.00 7.10
C CYS A 135 8.18 -5.50 7.74
N VAL A 136 7.18 -6.36 7.87
CA VAL A 136 5.88 -6.01 8.48
C VAL A 136 6.04 -5.54 9.93
N ASN A 137 6.88 -6.20 10.71
CA ASN A 137 7.12 -5.80 12.11
C ASN A 137 7.79 -4.43 12.18
N LEU A 138 8.80 -4.15 11.36
CA LEU A 138 9.44 -2.83 11.26
C LEU A 138 8.43 -1.74 10.89
N GLU A 139 7.59 -1.98 9.88
CA GLU A 139 6.54 -1.05 9.46
C GLU A 139 5.55 -0.76 10.60
N ARG A 140 5.14 -1.78 11.33
CA ARG A 140 4.20 -1.66 12.45
C ARG A 140 4.80 -0.95 13.65
N ASP A 141 6.07 -1.21 13.96
CA ASP A 141 6.76 -0.56 15.07
C ASP A 141 6.93 0.94 14.80
N ILE A 142 7.24 1.33 13.56
CA ILE A 142 7.26 2.75 13.17
C ILE A 142 5.86 3.35 13.34
N LEU A 143 4.80 2.70 12.84
CA LEU A 143 3.44 3.25 12.97
C LEU A 143 3.01 3.42 14.43
N LYS A 144 3.41 2.52 15.34
CA LYS A 144 3.14 2.64 16.77
C LYS A 144 3.74 3.92 17.36
N ASN A 145 4.94 4.33 16.91
CA ASN A 145 5.57 5.56 17.38
C ASN A 145 4.75 6.82 17.02
N TYR A 146 3.90 6.72 16.01
CA TYR A 146 2.96 7.77 15.60
C TYR A 146 1.54 7.60 16.18
N GLY A 147 1.35 6.75 17.20
CA GLY A 147 0.06 6.52 17.86
C GLY A 147 -0.81 5.43 17.21
N GLY A 148 -0.40 4.85 16.09
CA GLY A 148 -1.14 3.77 15.39
C GLY A 148 -2.43 4.26 14.70
N GLY A 149 -3.04 3.39 13.89
CA GLY A 149 -4.37 3.62 13.30
C GLY A 149 -4.39 3.84 11.79
N CYS A 150 -5.47 3.31 11.15
CA CYS A 150 -5.65 3.37 9.69
C CYS A 150 -6.09 4.75 9.16
N HIS A 151 -6.44 5.67 10.04
CA HIS A 151 -6.92 7.03 9.71
C HIS A 151 -5.77 8.03 9.55
N GLN A 152 -4.55 7.62 9.89
CA GLN A 152 -3.40 8.51 9.81
C GLN A 152 -2.94 8.72 8.36
N LYS A 153 -2.32 9.88 8.14
CA LYS A 153 -1.72 10.25 6.85
C LYS A 153 -0.31 9.68 6.68
N ILE A 154 -0.01 8.56 7.32
CA ILE A 154 1.34 7.97 7.42
C ILE A 154 1.43 6.72 6.55
N GLY A 155 2.45 6.67 5.71
CA GLY A 155 2.86 5.50 4.96
C GLY A 155 4.25 5.06 5.40
N VAL A 156 4.42 3.74 5.54
CA VAL A 156 5.70 3.12 5.85
C VAL A 156 5.83 1.86 5.01
N SER A 157 6.97 1.66 4.38
CA SER A 157 7.26 0.49 3.58
C SER A 157 8.67 0.00 3.84
N PHE A 158 8.80 -1.30 4.07
CA PHE A 158 10.07 -2.00 4.04
C PHE A 158 10.03 -3.10 3.00
N PHE A 159 11.07 -3.23 2.19
CA PHE A 159 11.21 -4.36 1.28
C PHE A 159 12.68 -4.68 1.01
N GLU A 160 12.96 -5.96 0.85
CA GLU A 160 14.31 -6.44 0.60
C GLU A 160 14.65 -6.38 -0.89
N THR A 161 15.91 -6.01 -1.18
CA THR A 161 16.49 -6.02 -2.52
C THR A 161 17.91 -6.59 -2.45
N SER A 162 18.54 -6.82 -3.61
CA SER A 162 19.95 -7.19 -3.68
C SER A 162 20.90 -6.14 -3.07
N ALA A 163 20.49 -4.87 -3.03
CA ALA A 163 21.27 -3.79 -2.42
C ALA A 163 21.10 -3.69 -0.89
N GLY A 164 20.08 -4.34 -0.33
CA GLY A 164 19.75 -4.30 1.09
C GLY A 164 18.26 -4.09 1.34
N LEU A 165 17.92 -3.77 2.58
CA LEU A 165 16.56 -3.46 2.99
C LEU A 165 16.28 -1.99 2.72
N ILE A 166 15.31 -1.72 1.85
CA ILE A 166 14.86 -0.36 1.56
C ILE A 166 13.74 0.01 2.53
N HIS A 167 13.90 1.15 3.17
CA HIS A 167 12.90 1.82 3.99
C HIS A 167 12.38 3.07 3.29
N SER A 168 11.09 3.28 3.35
CA SER A 168 10.46 4.52 2.92
C SER A 168 9.34 4.87 3.88
N GLU A 169 9.37 6.08 4.44
CA GLU A 169 8.27 6.56 5.26
C GLU A 169 7.93 8.02 4.89
N LYS A 170 6.64 8.32 4.82
CA LYS A 170 6.16 9.62 4.40
C LYS A 170 4.76 9.90 4.94
N GLY A 171 4.55 11.12 5.38
CA GLY A 171 3.24 11.48 5.87
C GLY A 171 3.20 12.81 6.60
N GLN A 172 2.16 12.94 7.42
CA GLN A 172 1.93 14.04 8.32
C GLN A 172 1.45 13.50 9.66
N THR A 173 2.08 13.90 10.74
CA THR A 173 1.68 13.57 12.11
C THR A 173 0.36 14.25 12.48
N GLU A 174 -0.24 13.88 13.62
CA GLU A 174 -1.49 14.49 14.08
C GLU A 174 -1.35 15.98 14.43
N ASP A 175 -0.19 16.39 14.91
CA ASP A 175 0.19 17.78 15.19
C ASP A 175 0.61 18.56 13.93
N GLY A 176 0.50 17.98 12.75
CA GLY A 176 0.69 18.65 11.47
C GLY A 176 2.14 18.66 10.95
N VAL A 177 3.07 17.98 11.60
CA VAL A 177 4.47 17.92 11.15
C VAL A 177 4.60 16.98 9.94
N ASN A 178 5.15 17.50 8.85
CA ASN A 178 5.40 16.74 7.64
C ASN A 178 6.76 16.03 7.73
N PHE A 179 6.82 14.78 7.27
CA PHE A 179 8.06 14.03 7.19
C PHE A 179 8.14 13.23 5.88
N SER A 180 9.36 12.94 5.45
CA SER A 180 9.64 12.12 4.28
C SER A 180 11.05 11.58 4.41
N GLU A 181 11.18 10.29 4.64
CA GLU A 181 12.45 9.58 4.79
C GLU A 181 12.53 8.44 3.79
N TRP A 182 13.73 8.21 3.29
CA TRP A 182 14.06 7.09 2.42
C TRP A 182 15.50 6.67 2.69
N GLU A 183 15.72 5.39 2.98
CA GLU A 183 17.03 4.88 3.36
C GLU A 183 17.23 3.44 2.85
N ILE A 184 18.49 3.09 2.54
CA ILE A 184 18.90 1.70 2.27
C ILE A 184 19.75 1.22 3.44
N TYR A 185 19.28 0.18 4.13
CA TYR A 185 20.05 -0.50 5.17
C TYR A 185 20.83 -1.66 4.58
N ASN A 186 22.16 -1.58 4.62
CA ASN A 186 23.03 -2.70 4.26
C ASN A 186 22.74 -3.92 5.15
N HIS A 187 22.81 -5.13 4.61
CA HIS A 187 22.62 -6.38 5.36
C HIS A 187 23.47 -6.47 6.63
N LYS A 188 24.62 -5.79 6.72
CA LYS A 188 25.45 -5.70 7.93
C LYS A 188 24.84 -4.80 9.02
N LYS A 189 24.18 -3.70 8.68
CA LYS A 189 23.55 -2.77 9.65
C LYS A 189 22.22 -3.28 10.22
N ILE A 190 21.60 -4.25 9.57
CA ILE A 190 20.30 -4.79 9.99
C ILE A 190 20.41 -5.63 11.28
N LYS A 191 21.58 -6.22 11.55
CA LYS A 191 21.81 -7.03 12.76
C LYS A 191 21.75 -6.21 14.06
N ASP A 192 21.97 -4.91 13.99
CA ASP A 192 22.06 -4.02 15.16
C ASP A 192 20.72 -3.38 15.57
N LYS A 193 19.70 -3.39 14.71
CA LYS A 193 18.34 -3.01 15.12
C LYS A 193 17.67 -4.19 15.80
N LYS A 194 17.49 -4.12 17.11
CA LYS A 194 16.64 -5.06 17.89
C LYS A 194 15.22 -5.01 17.33
N VAL A 195 14.89 -5.98 16.48
CA VAL A 195 13.51 -6.23 16.09
C VAL A 195 12.92 -7.09 17.22
N SER A 196 11.81 -6.67 17.82
CA SER A 196 11.10 -7.52 18.76
C SER A 196 10.67 -8.80 18.03
N ASN A 197 11.06 -9.95 18.57
CA ASN A 197 10.67 -11.26 18.01
C ASN A 197 9.24 -11.65 18.35
N ASP A 198 8.52 -10.76 19.03
CA ASP A 198 7.16 -11.03 19.48
C ASP A 198 6.18 -10.65 18.37
N ILE A 199 5.73 -11.68 17.66
CA ILE A 199 4.54 -11.58 16.79
C ILE A 199 3.34 -11.48 17.75
N ILE A 200 3.04 -10.26 18.21
CA ILE A 200 1.81 -10.00 18.94
C ILE A 200 0.77 -9.58 17.90
N PHE A 201 -0.09 -10.50 17.51
CA PHE A 201 -1.37 -10.15 16.89
C PHE A 201 -2.30 -9.66 18.01
N PRO A 202 -3.05 -8.57 17.78
CA PRO A 202 -4.08 -8.13 18.71
C PRO A 202 -5.19 -9.16 18.86
#